data_ac33aa0c8428e9cc23f9cdb6c492292a
#
_entry.id   ac33aa0c8428e9cc23f9cdb6c492292a
#
_cell.length_a   1.000
_cell.length_b   1.000
_cell.length_c   1.000
_cell.angle_alpha   90.00
_cell.angle_beta   90.00
_cell.angle_gamma   90.00
#
_symmetry.space_group_name_H-M   'P 1'
#
loop_
_entity.id
_entity.type
_entity.pdbx_description
1 polymer ?
#
loop_
_entity_poly.entity_id
_entity_poly.type
_entity_poly.pdbx_seq_one_letter_code
_entity_poly.pdbx_strand_id
1 'polypeptide(L)'
;MSLTTAPVPGQAWAFRCDVSSAHNLLIAAIGIQLALMLPSLAAVVVDDRLLNGVSVWSKPLKFQASLIMMLGTLAILLPLIESAAKNGWGVWIACLVAAMTASGEILYITLQAARGRASHFNSETPIETLAYGLMGIGAALLVLSSLAIGLYLLMRPAADAPRGLQLGGGWGLVLGSILTLVTAFALGSGRIGGPGHWVGGVHSDADGLFLFGWSRSGGDLRVAHFFATHVMQALPILGVLLGAIAPRLMIPGLLAGGVFSIAVVVGTFVQAIMGRPFF
;
A
#
# COMPACT_ATOMS: atom_id res chain seq x y z
N MET A 1 -38.53 -33.83 17.24
CA MET A 1 -38.41 -32.71 18.21
C MET A 1 -36.91 -32.45 18.41
N SER A 2 -36.34 -31.55 17.61
CA SER A 2 -34.91 -31.23 17.63
C SER A 2 -34.72 -30.00 18.51
N LEU A 3 -34.00 -30.16 19.60
CA LEU A 3 -33.65 -29.08 20.51
C LEU A 3 -32.46 -28.32 19.90
N THR A 4 -32.71 -27.14 19.34
CA THR A 4 -31.70 -26.15 19.02
C THR A 4 -31.15 -25.58 20.32
N THR A 5 -29.91 -25.93 20.67
CA THR A 5 -29.17 -25.31 21.77
C THR A 5 -28.84 -23.86 21.42
N ALA A 6 -29.35 -22.92 22.21
CA ALA A 6 -28.99 -21.51 22.13
C ALA A 6 -27.50 -21.31 22.44
N PRO A 7 -26.83 -20.32 21.81
CA PRO A 7 -25.42 -20.02 22.08
C PRO A 7 -25.25 -19.49 23.50
N VAL A 8 -24.26 -20.01 24.22
CA VAL A 8 -23.90 -19.62 25.58
C VAL A 8 -23.38 -18.18 25.61
N PRO A 9 -23.94 -17.26 26.42
CA PRO A 9 -23.39 -15.92 26.60
C PRO A 9 -22.12 -16.00 27.44
N GLY A 10 -20.98 -15.63 26.88
CA GLY A 10 -19.72 -15.55 27.64
C GLY A 10 -18.44 -15.89 26.89
N GLN A 11 -18.45 -16.01 25.57
CA GLN A 11 -17.17 -16.06 24.83
C GLN A 11 -16.59 -14.66 24.79
N ALA A 12 -15.72 -14.36 25.75
CA ALA A 12 -14.78 -13.26 25.66
C ALA A 12 -14.07 -13.33 24.31
N TRP A 13 -13.95 -12.20 23.63
CA TRP A 13 -13.17 -12.02 22.41
C TRP A 13 -11.70 -12.27 22.73
N ALA A 14 -11.32 -13.53 22.87
CA ALA A 14 -9.94 -13.93 22.96
C ALA A 14 -9.35 -13.71 21.56
N PHE A 15 -8.55 -12.66 21.40
CA PHE A 15 -7.63 -12.52 20.26
C PHE A 15 -6.68 -13.72 20.29
N ARG A 16 -7.08 -14.82 19.66
CA ARG A 16 -6.14 -15.91 19.36
C ARG A 16 -5.31 -15.43 18.18
N CYS A 17 -4.06 -15.05 18.44
CA CYS A 17 -3.05 -14.86 17.42
C CYS A 17 -2.70 -16.23 16.81
N ASP A 18 -3.63 -16.78 16.04
CA ASP A 18 -3.38 -17.96 15.24
C ASP A 18 -2.86 -17.52 13.87
N VAL A 19 -1.54 -17.44 13.76
CA VAL A 19 -0.82 -17.12 12.51
C VAL A 19 -0.98 -18.20 11.43
N SER A 20 -1.72 -19.27 11.69
CA SER A 20 -2.03 -20.29 10.71
C SER A 20 -2.99 -19.81 9.62
N SER A 21 -3.80 -18.78 9.87
CA SER A 21 -4.71 -18.23 8.87
C SER A 21 -4.09 -17.04 8.11
N ALA A 22 -4.32 -17.00 6.79
CA ALA A 22 -3.90 -15.91 5.93
C ALA A 22 -4.37 -14.53 6.44
N HIS A 23 -5.58 -14.45 7.01
CA HIS A 23 -6.13 -13.23 7.56
C HIS A 23 -5.34 -12.74 8.78
N ASN A 24 -5.00 -13.64 9.69
CA ASN A 24 -4.27 -13.30 10.91
C ASN A 24 -2.84 -12.84 10.64
N LEU A 25 -2.19 -13.31 9.56
CA LEU A 25 -0.89 -12.79 9.11
C LEU A 25 -0.99 -11.29 8.77
N LEU A 26 -2.03 -10.89 8.03
CA LEU A 26 -2.25 -9.48 7.68
C LEU A 26 -2.54 -8.63 8.93
N ILE A 27 -3.40 -9.13 9.84
CA ILE A 27 -3.72 -8.42 11.09
C ILE A 27 -2.48 -8.29 11.98
N ALA A 28 -1.65 -9.33 12.09
CA ALA A 28 -0.40 -9.25 12.84
C ALA A 28 0.56 -8.20 12.25
N ALA A 29 0.69 -8.15 10.91
CA ALA A 29 1.50 -7.14 10.25
C ALA A 29 0.96 -5.72 10.46
N ILE A 30 -0.37 -5.51 10.44
CA ILE A 30 -0.98 -4.23 10.81
C ILE A 30 -0.66 -3.88 12.26
N GLY A 31 -0.70 -4.85 13.18
CA GLY A 31 -0.30 -4.66 14.58
C GLY A 31 1.14 -4.17 14.73
N ILE A 32 2.07 -4.71 13.94
CA ILE A 32 3.47 -4.25 13.90
C ILE A 32 3.55 -2.79 13.43
N GLN A 33 2.81 -2.42 12.37
CA GLN A 33 2.77 -1.03 11.89
C GLN A 33 2.29 -0.08 13.00
N LEU A 34 1.18 -0.42 13.67
CA LEU A 34 0.61 0.38 14.76
C LEU A 34 1.55 0.47 15.96
N ALA A 35 2.18 -0.64 16.35
CA ALA A 35 3.14 -0.68 17.45
C ALA A 35 4.36 0.21 17.20
N LEU A 36 4.85 0.28 15.95
CA LEU A 36 5.97 1.15 15.58
C LEU A 36 5.53 2.61 15.33
N MET A 37 4.25 2.84 15.02
CA MET A 37 3.72 4.19 14.80
C MET A 37 3.71 5.01 16.08
N LEU A 38 3.39 4.40 17.22
CA LEU A 38 3.35 5.09 18.52
C LEU A 38 4.70 5.75 18.88
N PRO A 39 5.84 5.01 18.91
CA PRO A 39 7.13 5.65 19.18
C PRO A 39 7.56 6.62 18.09
N SER A 40 7.18 6.39 16.80
CA SER A 40 7.46 7.34 15.72
C SER A 40 6.72 8.66 15.90
N LEU A 41 5.46 8.64 16.38
CA LEU A 41 4.69 9.85 16.71
C LEU A 41 5.30 10.60 17.90
N ALA A 42 5.73 9.89 18.93
CA ALA A 42 6.42 10.52 20.06
C ALA A 42 7.75 11.14 19.61
N ALA A 43 8.51 10.43 18.79
CA ALA A 43 9.81 10.88 18.32
C ALA A 43 9.71 12.12 17.40
N VAL A 44 8.66 12.28 16.61
CA VAL A 44 8.48 13.49 15.78
C VAL A 44 8.35 14.77 16.61
N VAL A 45 7.95 14.64 17.87
CA VAL A 45 7.76 15.79 18.78
C VAL A 45 9.04 16.14 19.53
N VAL A 46 9.91 15.14 19.79
CA VAL A 46 11.10 15.33 20.64
C VAL A 46 12.43 15.31 19.89
N ASP A 47 12.43 14.91 18.63
CA ASP A 47 13.63 14.76 17.79
C ASP A 47 13.61 15.78 16.65
N ASP A 48 14.43 16.81 16.78
CA ASP A 48 14.51 17.93 15.84
C ASP A 48 15.37 17.65 14.60
N ARG A 49 15.92 16.44 14.46
CA ARG A 49 16.76 16.09 13.30
C ARG A 49 15.95 16.09 12.00
N LEU A 50 16.56 16.70 10.98
CA LEU A 50 15.98 16.81 9.66
C LEU A 50 16.74 15.96 8.65
N LEU A 51 15.99 15.42 7.67
CA LEU A 51 16.54 14.78 6.48
C LEU A 51 15.79 15.35 5.26
N ASN A 52 16.52 15.89 4.28
CA ASN A 52 15.95 16.61 3.15
C ASN A 52 15.01 17.77 3.54
N GLY A 53 15.29 18.41 4.70
CA GLY A 53 14.53 19.56 5.18
C GLY A 53 13.24 19.25 5.95
N VAL A 54 12.94 17.96 6.18
CA VAL A 54 11.78 17.52 6.99
C VAL A 54 12.22 16.58 8.10
N SER A 55 11.39 16.44 9.16
CA SER A 55 11.70 15.53 10.27
C SER A 55 12.05 14.13 9.74
N VAL A 56 13.11 13.53 10.30
CA VAL A 56 13.52 12.15 9.98
C VAL A 56 12.39 11.14 10.19
N TRP A 57 11.42 11.44 11.06
CA TRP A 57 10.28 10.59 11.40
C TRP A 57 9.09 10.75 10.45
N SER A 58 9.09 11.75 9.57
CA SER A 58 8.02 11.97 8.58
C SER A 58 7.86 10.78 7.65
N LYS A 59 8.96 10.16 7.22
CA LYS A 59 8.95 9.03 6.31
C LYS A 59 8.40 7.76 6.97
N PRO A 60 8.87 7.30 8.15
CA PRO A 60 8.26 6.18 8.86
C PRO A 60 6.75 6.32 9.02
N LEU A 61 6.25 7.47 9.48
CA LEU A 61 4.82 7.71 9.69
C LEU A 61 4.00 7.59 8.41
N LYS A 62 4.48 8.16 7.30
CA LYS A 62 3.81 8.04 5.99
C LYS A 62 3.76 6.59 5.50
N PHE A 63 4.86 5.86 5.65
CA PHE A 63 4.93 4.44 5.26
C PHE A 63 4.04 3.56 6.15
N GLN A 64 4.04 3.77 7.46
CA GLN A 64 3.16 3.05 8.40
C GLN A 64 1.68 3.25 8.01
N ALA A 65 1.26 4.49 7.79
CA ALA A 65 -0.11 4.79 7.37
C ALA A 65 -0.48 4.10 6.04
N SER A 66 0.41 4.18 5.05
CA SER A 66 0.21 3.56 3.74
C SER A 66 0.16 2.03 3.81
N LEU A 67 1.06 1.41 4.58
CA LEU A 67 1.09 -0.04 4.77
C LEU A 67 -0.12 -0.56 5.56
N ILE A 68 -0.57 0.17 6.59
CA ILE A 68 -1.82 -0.15 7.31
C ILE A 68 -3.01 -0.13 6.33
N MET A 69 -3.10 0.89 5.48
CA MET A 69 -4.18 1.00 4.50
C MET A 69 -4.12 -0.13 3.48
N MET A 70 -2.94 -0.47 2.97
CA MET A 70 -2.74 -1.57 2.01
C MET A 70 -3.08 -2.93 2.62
N LEU A 71 -2.48 -3.28 3.77
CA LEU A 71 -2.75 -4.53 4.47
C LEU A 71 -4.21 -4.63 4.91
N GLY A 72 -4.80 -3.51 5.37
CA GLY A 72 -6.20 -3.41 5.72
C GLY A 72 -7.13 -3.66 4.53
N THR A 73 -6.77 -3.11 3.35
CA THR A 73 -7.50 -3.39 2.11
C THR A 73 -7.48 -4.89 1.78
N LEU A 74 -6.31 -5.53 1.86
CA LEU A 74 -6.20 -6.97 1.63
C LEU A 74 -7.01 -7.76 2.66
N ALA A 75 -6.95 -7.40 3.95
CA ALA A 75 -7.69 -8.07 5.02
C ALA A 75 -9.22 -7.95 4.84
N ILE A 76 -9.73 -6.81 4.38
CA ILE A 76 -11.15 -6.59 4.10
C ILE A 76 -11.61 -7.39 2.88
N LEU A 77 -10.77 -7.50 1.84
CA LEU A 77 -11.13 -8.19 0.60
C LEU A 77 -10.94 -9.71 0.68
N LEU A 78 -10.07 -10.21 1.55
CA LEU A 78 -9.74 -11.63 1.67
C LEU A 78 -10.97 -12.53 1.95
N PRO A 79 -11.95 -12.16 2.82
CA PRO A 79 -13.14 -12.96 3.05
C PRO A 79 -14.03 -13.14 1.82
N LEU A 80 -13.90 -12.29 0.81
CA LEU A 80 -14.68 -12.34 -0.43
C LEU A 80 -14.16 -13.39 -1.43
N ILE A 81 -13.05 -14.08 -1.12
CA ILE A 81 -12.53 -15.20 -1.89
C ILE A 81 -13.20 -16.49 -1.39
N GLU A 82 -13.56 -17.38 -2.34
CA GLU A 82 -14.09 -18.71 -2.06
C GLU A 82 -13.27 -19.43 -0.98
N SER A 83 -13.94 -20.08 -0.03
CA SER A 83 -13.27 -20.68 1.13
C SER A 83 -12.18 -21.68 0.80
N ALA A 84 -12.37 -22.49 -0.25
CA ALA A 84 -11.36 -23.45 -0.70
C ALA A 84 -10.09 -22.75 -1.20
N ALA A 85 -10.23 -21.69 -1.97
CA ALA A 85 -9.10 -20.90 -2.49
C ALA A 85 -8.44 -20.05 -1.38
N LYS A 86 -9.25 -19.41 -0.53
CA LYS A 86 -8.78 -18.58 0.60
C LYS A 86 -7.91 -19.39 1.59
N ASN A 87 -8.28 -20.62 1.86
CA ASN A 87 -7.55 -21.53 2.76
C ASN A 87 -6.45 -22.32 2.03
N GLY A 88 -6.27 -22.08 0.73
CA GLY A 88 -5.23 -22.70 -0.07
C GLY A 88 -3.86 -22.04 0.11
N TRP A 89 -2.80 -22.81 -0.21
CA TRP A 89 -1.42 -22.36 -0.10
C TRP A 89 -1.12 -21.06 -0.88
N GLY A 90 -1.74 -20.86 -2.05
CA GLY A 90 -1.48 -19.69 -2.88
C GLY A 90 -1.86 -18.38 -2.19
N VAL A 91 -3.05 -18.31 -1.60
CA VAL A 91 -3.51 -17.14 -0.84
C VAL A 91 -2.72 -16.99 0.46
N TRP A 92 -2.42 -18.11 1.14
CA TRP A 92 -1.63 -18.08 2.37
C TRP A 92 -0.21 -17.55 2.12
N ILE A 93 0.48 -18.02 1.05
CA ILE A 93 1.81 -17.52 0.67
C ILE A 93 1.75 -16.04 0.29
N ALA A 94 0.75 -15.60 -0.48
CA ALA A 94 0.59 -14.19 -0.82
C ALA A 94 0.44 -13.31 0.44
N CYS A 95 -0.37 -13.73 1.41
CA CYS A 95 -0.53 -13.01 2.67
C CYS A 95 0.74 -13.05 3.54
N LEU A 96 1.44 -14.19 3.59
CA LEU A 96 2.71 -14.29 4.31
C LEU A 96 3.76 -13.35 3.71
N VAL A 97 3.93 -13.36 2.38
CA VAL A 97 4.88 -12.50 1.68
C VAL A 97 4.51 -11.02 1.92
N ALA A 98 3.23 -10.65 1.81
CA ALA A 98 2.78 -9.29 2.11
C ALA A 98 3.10 -8.88 3.55
N ALA A 99 2.82 -9.74 4.53
CA ALA A 99 3.06 -9.46 5.94
C ALA A 99 4.56 -9.33 6.25
N MET A 100 5.38 -10.25 5.72
CA MET A 100 6.83 -10.26 5.97
C MET A 100 7.53 -9.06 5.31
N THR A 101 7.20 -8.76 4.06
CA THR A 101 7.82 -7.64 3.33
C THR A 101 7.41 -6.29 3.92
N ALA A 102 6.12 -6.08 4.21
CA ALA A 102 5.65 -4.85 4.86
C ALA A 102 6.28 -4.65 6.24
N SER A 103 6.42 -5.73 7.04
CA SER A 103 7.04 -5.65 8.36
C SER A 103 8.54 -5.39 8.29
N GLY A 104 9.25 -6.07 7.39
CA GLY A 104 10.69 -5.88 7.19
C GLY A 104 11.01 -4.47 6.68
N GLU A 105 10.20 -3.97 5.74
CA GLU A 105 10.37 -2.63 5.18
C GLU A 105 10.22 -1.54 6.25
N ILE A 106 9.14 -1.59 7.05
CA ILE A 106 8.93 -0.56 8.07
C ILE A 106 9.94 -0.62 9.20
N LEU A 107 10.39 -1.82 9.60
CA LEU A 107 11.46 -1.97 10.58
C LEU A 107 12.74 -1.29 10.10
N TYR A 108 13.15 -1.51 8.85
CA TYR A 108 14.33 -0.86 8.29
C TYR A 108 14.16 0.65 8.15
N ILE A 109 13.02 1.13 7.65
CA ILE A 109 12.74 2.57 7.52
C ILE A 109 12.80 3.25 8.89
N THR A 110 12.20 2.64 9.91
CA THR A 110 12.20 3.17 11.29
C THR A 110 13.61 3.17 11.89
N LEU A 111 14.38 2.10 11.68
CA LEU A 111 15.78 2.02 12.10
C LEU A 111 16.65 3.10 11.46
N GLN A 112 16.50 3.33 10.16
CA GLN A 112 17.27 4.37 9.47
C GLN A 112 16.87 5.78 9.94
N ALA A 113 15.59 6.03 10.19
CA ALA A 113 15.12 7.28 10.79
C ALA A 113 15.75 7.50 12.18
N ALA A 114 15.77 6.49 13.03
CA ALA A 114 16.41 6.55 14.35
C ALA A 114 17.92 6.86 14.25
N ARG A 115 18.58 6.39 13.18
CA ARG A 115 20.00 6.70 12.89
C ARG A 115 20.21 8.05 12.20
N GLY A 116 19.14 8.78 11.82
CA GLY A 116 19.22 10.02 11.04
C GLY A 116 19.70 9.80 9.59
N ARG A 117 19.46 8.60 9.02
CA ARG A 117 19.96 8.22 7.68
C ARG A 117 18.81 7.93 6.72
N ALA A 118 19.08 8.13 5.44
CA ALA A 118 18.11 7.78 4.39
C ALA A 118 17.92 6.26 4.32
N SER A 119 16.66 5.81 4.20
CA SER A 119 16.34 4.38 3.99
C SER A 119 16.29 4.01 2.51
N HIS A 120 16.00 4.95 1.61
CA HIS A 120 15.93 4.76 0.17
C HIS A 120 16.95 5.66 -0.51
N PHE A 121 17.37 5.27 -1.71
CA PHE A 121 18.40 6.00 -2.48
C PHE A 121 19.70 6.20 -1.69
N ASN A 122 19.98 5.31 -0.75
CA ASN A 122 21.15 5.38 0.10
C ASN A 122 22.19 4.33 -0.35
N SER A 123 23.30 4.82 -0.89
CA SER A 123 24.45 4.01 -1.31
C SER A 123 25.74 4.41 -0.57
N GLU A 124 25.64 5.03 0.61
CA GLU A 124 26.80 5.49 1.36
C GLU A 124 27.69 4.36 1.88
N THR A 125 27.08 3.20 2.14
CA THR A 125 27.84 1.98 2.51
C THR A 125 27.36 0.78 1.70
N PRO A 126 28.21 -0.28 1.53
CA PRO A 126 27.82 -1.51 0.86
C PRO A 126 26.57 -2.18 1.48
N ILE A 127 26.44 -2.10 2.80
CA ILE A 127 25.29 -2.66 3.54
C ILE A 127 24.02 -1.89 3.20
N GLU A 128 24.07 -0.57 3.14
CA GLU A 128 22.90 0.27 2.80
C GLU A 128 22.51 0.12 1.33
N THR A 129 23.48 -0.04 0.44
CA THR A 129 23.23 -0.36 -0.97
C THR A 129 22.49 -1.70 -1.10
N LEU A 130 22.97 -2.75 -0.39
CA LEU A 130 22.32 -4.05 -0.37
C LEU A 130 20.90 -3.96 0.23
N ALA A 131 20.78 -3.28 1.38
CA ALA A 131 19.48 -3.10 2.04
C ALA A 131 18.47 -2.37 1.15
N TYR A 132 18.89 -1.31 0.44
CA TYR A 132 18.04 -0.61 -0.53
C TYR A 132 17.59 -1.53 -1.67
N GLY A 133 18.49 -2.36 -2.20
CA GLY A 133 18.15 -3.37 -3.21
C GLY A 133 17.13 -4.40 -2.70
N LEU A 134 17.32 -4.91 -1.48
CA LEU A 134 16.40 -5.86 -0.84
C LEU A 134 15.02 -5.23 -0.57
N MET A 135 14.97 -3.96 -0.18
CA MET A 135 13.70 -3.22 -0.02
C MET A 135 12.97 -3.09 -1.35
N GLY A 136 13.68 -2.80 -2.45
CA GLY A 136 13.07 -2.76 -3.78
C GLY A 136 12.44 -4.10 -4.19
N ILE A 137 13.11 -5.22 -3.90
CA ILE A 137 12.56 -6.56 -4.09
C ILE A 137 11.36 -6.79 -3.18
N GLY A 138 11.47 -6.42 -1.89
CA GLY A 138 10.38 -6.53 -0.91
C GLY A 138 9.13 -5.77 -1.34
N ALA A 139 9.29 -4.52 -1.77
CA ALA A 139 8.19 -3.69 -2.28
C ALA A 139 7.53 -4.32 -3.52
N ALA A 140 8.31 -4.86 -4.45
CA ALA A 140 7.78 -5.57 -5.61
C ALA A 140 6.99 -6.82 -5.20
N LEU A 141 7.51 -7.62 -4.26
CA LEU A 141 6.83 -8.81 -3.73
C LEU A 141 5.54 -8.46 -3.00
N LEU A 142 5.51 -7.37 -2.24
CA LEU A 142 4.30 -6.86 -1.58
C LEU A 142 3.21 -6.52 -2.61
N VAL A 143 3.57 -5.83 -3.69
CA VAL A 143 2.64 -5.48 -4.76
C VAL A 143 2.20 -6.70 -5.56
N LEU A 144 3.10 -7.64 -5.83
CA LEU A 144 2.77 -8.93 -6.48
C LEU A 144 1.82 -9.78 -5.62
N SER A 145 1.94 -9.72 -4.30
CA SER A 145 0.99 -10.36 -3.37
C SER A 145 -0.41 -9.75 -3.52
N SER A 146 -0.50 -8.43 -3.64
CA SER A 146 -1.78 -7.74 -3.88
C SER A 146 -2.37 -8.11 -5.25
N LEU A 147 -1.54 -8.19 -6.29
CA LEU A 147 -1.95 -8.68 -7.61
C LEU A 147 -2.53 -10.10 -7.53
N ALA A 148 -1.84 -11.01 -6.85
CA ALA A 148 -2.29 -12.38 -6.69
C ALA A 148 -3.66 -12.46 -5.97
N ILE A 149 -3.83 -11.73 -4.86
CA ILE A 149 -5.10 -11.66 -4.13
C ILE A 149 -6.21 -11.08 -5.02
N GLY A 150 -5.91 -10.03 -5.80
CA GLY A 150 -6.84 -9.46 -6.77
C GLY A 150 -7.30 -10.46 -7.84
N LEU A 151 -6.38 -11.26 -8.37
CA LEU A 151 -6.68 -12.32 -9.32
C LEU A 151 -7.55 -13.42 -8.67
N TYR A 152 -7.23 -13.87 -7.46
CA TYR A 152 -8.07 -14.81 -6.72
C TYR A 152 -9.48 -14.28 -6.52
N LEU A 153 -9.62 -13.01 -6.16
CA LEU A 153 -10.92 -12.36 -5.95
C LEU A 153 -11.75 -12.30 -7.23
N LEU A 154 -11.13 -12.14 -8.40
CA LEU A 154 -11.82 -12.16 -9.69
C LEU A 154 -12.17 -13.57 -10.18
N MET A 155 -11.27 -14.54 -9.96
CA MET A 155 -11.40 -15.90 -10.51
C MET A 155 -12.13 -16.86 -9.59
N ARG A 156 -12.11 -16.62 -8.29
CA ARG A 156 -12.65 -17.48 -7.23
C ARG A 156 -13.39 -16.67 -6.15
N PRO A 157 -14.41 -15.87 -6.56
CA PRO A 157 -15.20 -15.11 -5.57
C PRO A 157 -16.05 -16.04 -4.70
N ALA A 158 -16.27 -15.66 -3.45
CA ALA A 158 -17.29 -16.30 -2.60
C ALA A 158 -18.69 -16.06 -3.19
N ALA A 159 -19.58 -17.04 -3.06
CA ALA A 159 -20.92 -16.98 -3.66
C ALA A 159 -21.78 -15.84 -3.12
N ASP A 160 -21.56 -15.44 -1.87
CA ASP A 160 -22.24 -14.36 -1.15
C ASP A 160 -21.50 -13.02 -1.20
N ALA A 161 -20.38 -12.92 -1.94
CA ALA A 161 -19.59 -11.70 -2.02
C ALA A 161 -20.40 -10.54 -2.62
N PRO A 162 -20.47 -9.37 -1.97
CA PRO A 162 -21.08 -8.18 -2.53
C PRO A 162 -20.41 -7.80 -3.84
N ARG A 163 -21.13 -7.93 -4.96
CA ARG A 163 -20.56 -7.86 -6.32
C ARG A 163 -19.80 -6.56 -6.59
N GLY A 164 -20.27 -5.42 -6.05
CA GLY A 164 -19.58 -4.13 -6.22
C GLY A 164 -18.21 -4.13 -5.55
N LEU A 165 -18.13 -4.62 -4.32
CA LEU A 165 -16.87 -4.70 -3.58
C LEU A 165 -15.94 -5.77 -4.18
N GLN A 166 -16.48 -6.90 -4.61
CA GLN A 166 -15.73 -8.00 -5.22
C GLN A 166 -15.09 -7.55 -6.56
N LEU A 167 -15.86 -6.95 -7.48
CA LEU A 167 -15.33 -6.49 -8.77
C LEU A 167 -14.43 -5.27 -8.61
N GLY A 168 -14.86 -4.28 -7.81
CA GLY A 168 -14.04 -3.10 -7.53
C GLY A 168 -12.73 -3.46 -6.83
N GLY A 169 -12.78 -4.38 -5.86
CA GLY A 169 -11.61 -4.90 -5.17
C GLY A 169 -10.66 -5.66 -6.10
N GLY A 170 -11.20 -6.59 -6.88
CA GLY A 170 -10.40 -7.39 -7.82
C GLY A 170 -9.73 -6.52 -8.88
N TRP A 171 -10.50 -5.65 -9.57
CA TRP A 171 -9.95 -4.75 -10.58
C TRP A 171 -9.02 -3.70 -9.97
N GLY A 172 -9.35 -3.18 -8.77
CA GLY A 172 -8.51 -2.24 -8.03
C GLY A 172 -7.15 -2.82 -7.70
N LEU A 173 -7.12 -4.03 -7.14
CA LEU A 173 -5.86 -4.70 -6.81
C LEU A 173 -5.05 -5.03 -8.06
N VAL A 174 -5.67 -5.54 -9.12
CA VAL A 174 -4.95 -5.91 -10.35
C VAL A 174 -4.41 -4.67 -11.06
N LEU A 175 -5.26 -3.68 -11.36
CA LEU A 175 -4.86 -2.47 -12.06
C LEU A 175 -3.88 -1.64 -11.23
N GLY A 176 -4.18 -1.44 -9.95
CA GLY A 176 -3.32 -0.72 -9.02
C GLY A 176 -1.94 -1.36 -8.89
N SER A 177 -1.86 -2.70 -8.81
CA SER A 177 -0.58 -3.41 -8.75
C SER A 177 0.26 -3.19 -10.01
N ILE A 178 -0.34 -3.30 -11.20
CA ILE A 178 0.37 -3.09 -12.47
C ILE A 178 0.92 -1.66 -12.53
N LEU A 179 0.07 -0.67 -12.28
CA LEU A 179 0.46 0.74 -12.32
C LEU A 179 1.52 1.07 -11.26
N THR A 180 1.39 0.49 -10.05
CA THR A 180 2.36 0.67 -8.96
C THR A 180 3.72 0.08 -9.32
N LEU A 181 3.78 -1.13 -9.89
CA LEU A 181 5.05 -1.73 -10.32
C LEU A 181 5.75 -0.87 -11.38
N VAL A 182 5.02 -0.37 -12.37
CA VAL A 182 5.57 0.50 -13.42
C VAL A 182 6.12 1.80 -12.82
N THR A 183 5.34 2.48 -11.98
CA THR A 183 5.76 3.75 -11.38
C THR A 183 6.85 3.56 -10.33
N ALA A 184 6.82 2.48 -9.54
CA ALA A 184 7.86 2.15 -8.57
C ALA A 184 9.20 1.83 -9.26
N PHE A 185 9.17 1.07 -10.37
CA PHE A 185 10.37 0.79 -11.15
C PHE A 185 10.96 2.07 -11.74
N ALA A 186 10.14 2.95 -12.31
CA ALA A 186 10.57 4.24 -12.83
C ALA A 186 11.21 5.10 -11.73
N LEU A 187 10.52 5.20 -10.56
CA LEU A 187 10.98 5.95 -9.40
C LEU A 187 12.29 5.38 -8.83
N GLY A 188 12.37 4.05 -8.63
CA GLY A 188 13.52 3.39 -8.01
C GLY A 188 14.73 3.24 -8.93
N SER A 189 14.56 3.37 -10.25
CA SER A 189 15.64 3.14 -11.24
C SER A 189 16.75 4.21 -11.21
N GLY A 190 16.47 5.39 -10.69
CA GLY A 190 17.38 6.55 -10.74
C GLY A 190 17.67 7.08 -12.14
N ARG A 191 16.95 6.57 -13.18
CA ARG A 191 17.20 6.96 -14.59
C ARG A 191 16.46 8.23 -15.00
N ILE A 192 15.49 8.67 -14.23
CA ILE A 192 14.65 9.85 -14.49
C ILE A 192 15.01 10.93 -13.47
N GLY A 193 15.67 12.00 -13.92
CA GLY A 193 16.09 13.10 -13.05
C GLY A 193 17.29 12.83 -12.14
N GLY A 194 17.88 11.62 -12.17
CA GLY A 194 18.98 11.21 -11.30
C GLY A 194 18.50 10.42 -10.06
N PRO A 195 19.39 10.19 -9.09
CA PRO A 195 19.05 9.48 -7.88
C PRO A 195 18.06 10.29 -7.02
N GLY A 196 16.92 9.68 -6.68
CA GLY A 196 15.86 10.35 -5.92
C GLY A 196 14.55 10.34 -6.67
N HIS A 197 13.64 11.20 -6.24
CA HIS A 197 12.28 11.29 -6.79
C HIS A 197 11.99 12.64 -7.47
N TRP A 198 12.92 13.59 -7.39
CA TRP A 198 12.79 14.91 -8.00
C TRP A 198 13.21 14.88 -9.46
N VAL A 199 12.52 15.64 -10.30
CA VAL A 199 12.86 15.88 -11.69
C VAL A 199 12.93 17.39 -11.91
N GLY A 200 14.16 17.92 -11.95
CA GLY A 200 14.37 19.37 -11.93
C GLY A 200 13.97 20.03 -10.60
N GLY A 201 14.03 21.35 -10.55
CA GLY A 201 13.68 22.12 -9.34
C GLY A 201 14.67 21.93 -8.19
N VAL A 202 14.21 22.25 -6.98
CA VAL A 202 15.01 22.13 -5.75
C VAL A 202 14.85 20.71 -5.19
N HIS A 203 15.95 20.03 -4.93
CA HIS A 203 15.98 18.69 -4.35
C HIS A 203 15.86 18.76 -2.81
N SER A 204 14.69 19.18 -2.34
CA SER A 204 14.36 19.29 -0.92
C SER A 204 12.87 19.03 -0.72
N ASP A 205 12.51 18.49 0.45
CA ASP A 205 11.12 18.32 0.87
C ASP A 205 10.64 19.45 1.80
N ALA A 206 11.52 20.43 2.16
CA ALA A 206 11.22 21.48 3.12
C ALA A 206 10.01 22.33 2.74
N ASP A 207 9.90 22.72 1.46
CA ASP A 207 8.80 23.52 0.92
C ASP A 207 7.77 22.66 0.17
N GLY A 208 7.76 21.36 0.42
CA GLY A 208 6.86 20.41 -0.21
C GLY A 208 5.40 20.63 0.19
N LEU A 209 4.49 20.06 -0.60
CA LEU A 209 3.06 20.13 -0.31
C LEU A 209 2.78 19.54 1.07
N PHE A 210 2.02 20.29 1.89
CA PHE A 210 1.63 19.85 3.22
C PHE A 210 1.12 18.40 3.23
N LEU A 211 1.49 17.62 4.22
CA LEU A 211 1.21 16.20 4.42
C LEU A 211 2.00 15.27 3.47
N PHE A 212 2.02 15.54 2.16
CA PHE A 212 2.66 14.64 1.16
C PHE A 212 4.16 14.91 1.01
N GLY A 213 4.59 16.16 1.13
CA GLY A 213 5.97 16.59 0.89
C GLY A 213 6.34 16.59 -0.59
N TRP A 214 5.35 16.64 -1.50
CA TRP A 214 5.62 16.69 -2.93
C TRP A 214 6.23 18.00 -3.34
N SER A 215 7.20 17.95 -4.27
CA SER A 215 7.90 19.15 -4.77
C SER A 215 6.93 20.18 -5.35
N ARG A 216 7.14 21.43 -4.99
CA ARG A 216 6.43 22.61 -5.55
C ARG A 216 7.28 23.40 -6.53
N SER A 217 8.55 23.01 -6.72
CA SER A 217 9.50 23.70 -7.60
C SER A 217 9.87 22.90 -8.84
N GLY A 218 9.57 21.59 -8.87
CA GLY A 218 9.90 20.70 -9.97
C GLY A 218 9.00 19.48 -10.01
N GLY A 219 9.23 18.55 -10.93
CA GLY A 219 8.53 17.29 -11.02
C GLY A 219 8.82 16.37 -9.83
N ASP A 220 7.84 15.55 -9.45
CA ASP A 220 7.97 14.59 -8.35
C ASP A 220 7.33 13.25 -8.75
N LEU A 221 8.16 12.23 -8.93
CA LEU A 221 7.72 10.90 -9.35
C LEU A 221 6.85 10.18 -8.29
N ARG A 222 6.91 10.64 -7.04
CA ARG A 222 6.06 10.10 -5.96
C ARG A 222 4.57 10.37 -6.21
N VAL A 223 4.21 11.43 -6.93
CA VAL A 223 2.82 11.78 -7.24
C VAL A 223 2.15 10.68 -8.04
N ALA A 224 2.75 10.29 -9.17
CA ALA A 224 2.23 9.23 -10.01
C ALA A 224 2.18 7.88 -9.27
N HIS A 225 3.21 7.57 -8.48
CA HIS A 225 3.27 6.35 -7.67
C HIS A 225 2.18 6.33 -6.59
N PHE A 226 1.90 7.46 -5.95
CA PHE A 226 0.81 7.60 -4.99
C PHE A 226 -0.55 7.29 -5.63
N PHE A 227 -0.88 7.93 -6.76
CA PHE A 227 -2.15 7.66 -7.44
C PHE A 227 -2.23 6.21 -7.91
N ALA A 228 -1.15 5.64 -8.45
CA ALA A 228 -1.10 4.25 -8.86
C ALA A 228 -1.43 3.28 -7.71
N THR A 229 -0.79 3.48 -6.56
CA THR A 229 -1.00 2.63 -5.36
C THR A 229 -2.43 2.74 -4.85
N HIS A 230 -3.00 3.95 -4.84
CA HIS A 230 -4.35 4.18 -4.30
C HIS A 230 -5.50 3.78 -5.21
N VAL A 231 -5.25 3.35 -6.46
CA VAL A 231 -6.25 2.64 -7.28
C VAL A 231 -6.79 1.40 -6.55
N MET A 232 -5.95 0.76 -5.73
CA MET A 232 -6.31 -0.42 -4.93
C MET A 232 -7.39 -0.13 -3.88
N GLN A 233 -7.57 1.13 -3.47
CA GLN A 233 -8.62 1.59 -2.55
C GLN A 233 -9.76 2.28 -3.30
N ALA A 234 -9.44 3.07 -4.33
CA ALA A 234 -10.43 3.88 -5.05
C ALA A 234 -11.47 3.03 -5.79
N LEU A 235 -11.04 1.99 -6.49
CA LEU A 235 -11.98 1.14 -7.23
C LEU A 235 -12.87 0.27 -6.32
N PRO A 236 -12.42 -0.34 -5.22
CA PRO A 236 -13.31 -0.98 -4.25
C PRO A 236 -14.37 -0.02 -3.70
N ILE A 237 -13.98 1.19 -3.31
CA ILE A 237 -14.91 2.22 -2.81
C ILE A 237 -15.94 2.58 -3.88
N LEU A 238 -15.48 2.84 -5.12
CA LEU A 238 -16.36 3.11 -6.25
C LEU A 238 -17.33 1.95 -6.50
N GLY A 239 -16.85 0.71 -6.43
CA GLY A 239 -17.67 -0.49 -6.60
C GLY A 239 -18.77 -0.62 -5.55
N VAL A 240 -18.45 -0.33 -4.28
CA VAL A 240 -19.44 -0.30 -3.19
C VAL A 240 -20.48 0.79 -3.45
N LEU A 241 -20.05 2.01 -3.77
CA LEU A 241 -20.94 3.14 -4.02
C LEU A 241 -21.88 2.85 -5.20
N LEU A 242 -21.34 2.43 -6.33
CA LEU A 242 -22.15 2.10 -7.51
C LEU A 242 -23.07 0.91 -7.27
N GLY A 243 -22.60 -0.11 -6.54
CA GLY A 243 -23.43 -1.26 -6.15
C GLY A 243 -24.63 -0.86 -5.30
N ALA A 244 -24.49 0.15 -4.43
CA ALA A 244 -25.51 0.63 -3.54
C ALA A 244 -26.51 1.59 -4.24
N ILE A 245 -26.01 2.55 -5.03
CA ILE A 245 -26.84 3.65 -5.55
C ILE A 245 -27.24 3.52 -7.02
N ALA A 246 -26.45 2.80 -7.82
CA ALA A 246 -26.65 2.65 -9.27
C ALA A 246 -26.19 1.28 -9.80
N PRO A 247 -26.79 0.15 -9.34
CA PRO A 247 -26.31 -1.19 -9.69
C PRO A 247 -26.18 -1.47 -11.20
N ARG A 248 -27.07 -0.85 -12.01
CA ARG A 248 -27.05 -0.98 -13.48
C ARG A 248 -25.82 -0.32 -14.12
N LEU A 249 -25.25 0.70 -13.46
CA LEU A 249 -24.06 1.43 -13.92
C LEU A 249 -22.77 0.91 -13.29
N MET A 250 -22.82 -0.14 -12.45
CA MET A 250 -21.66 -0.60 -11.70
C MET A 250 -20.50 -1.04 -12.62
N ILE A 251 -20.75 -1.86 -13.62
CA ILE A 251 -19.69 -2.32 -14.55
C ILE A 251 -19.17 -1.17 -15.42
N PRO A 252 -20.02 -0.41 -16.16
CA PRO A 252 -19.51 0.71 -16.94
C PRO A 252 -18.85 1.80 -16.08
N GLY A 253 -19.34 2.04 -14.86
CA GLY A 253 -18.74 2.97 -13.92
C GLY A 253 -17.37 2.52 -13.39
N LEU A 254 -17.20 1.23 -13.09
CA LEU A 254 -15.89 0.67 -12.72
C LEU A 254 -14.90 0.74 -13.88
N LEU A 255 -15.33 0.46 -15.11
CA LEU A 255 -14.48 0.61 -16.31
C LEU A 255 -14.07 2.08 -16.50
N ALA A 256 -15.01 3.02 -16.40
CA ALA A 256 -14.72 4.44 -16.46
C ALA A 256 -13.76 4.89 -15.35
N GLY A 257 -13.96 4.40 -14.12
CA GLY A 257 -13.06 4.64 -12.99
C GLY A 257 -11.66 4.08 -13.23
N GLY A 258 -11.55 2.90 -13.82
CA GLY A 258 -10.26 2.31 -14.21
C GLY A 258 -9.53 3.15 -15.27
N VAL A 259 -10.23 3.55 -16.35
CA VAL A 259 -9.69 4.43 -17.40
C VAL A 259 -9.26 5.78 -16.81
N PHE A 260 -10.10 6.39 -15.97
CA PHE A 260 -9.77 7.63 -15.28
C PHE A 260 -8.52 7.47 -14.39
N SER A 261 -8.41 6.37 -13.66
CA SER A 261 -7.22 6.10 -12.82
C SER A 261 -5.95 5.99 -13.68
N ILE A 262 -5.99 5.30 -14.80
CA ILE A 262 -4.87 5.23 -15.76
C ILE A 262 -4.52 6.63 -16.26
N ALA A 263 -5.51 7.43 -16.64
CA ALA A 263 -5.29 8.79 -17.17
C ALA A 263 -4.63 9.69 -16.10
N VAL A 264 -5.05 9.61 -14.84
CA VAL A 264 -4.45 10.36 -13.73
C VAL A 264 -3.01 9.92 -13.49
N VAL A 265 -2.73 8.61 -13.44
CA VAL A 265 -1.37 8.10 -13.22
C VAL A 265 -0.44 8.48 -14.36
N VAL A 266 -0.87 8.28 -15.61
CA VAL A 266 -0.06 8.65 -16.79
C VAL A 266 0.12 10.17 -16.87
N GLY A 267 -0.93 10.94 -16.66
CA GLY A 267 -0.88 12.42 -16.70
C GLY A 267 0.10 12.98 -15.66
N THR A 268 0.00 12.51 -14.41
CA THR A 268 0.90 12.95 -13.33
C THR A 268 2.33 12.43 -13.53
N PHE A 269 2.50 11.26 -14.11
CA PHE A 269 3.83 10.75 -14.48
C PHE A 269 4.49 11.61 -15.57
N VAL A 270 3.74 11.90 -16.65
CA VAL A 270 4.23 12.78 -17.74
C VAL A 270 4.54 14.18 -17.18
N GLN A 271 3.66 14.74 -16.36
CA GLN A 271 3.89 16.03 -15.70
C GLN A 271 5.19 16.02 -14.88
N ALA A 272 5.42 14.95 -14.08
CA ALA A 272 6.65 14.82 -13.29
C ALA A 272 7.91 14.74 -14.16
N ILE A 273 7.93 13.91 -15.21
CA ILE A 273 9.10 13.79 -16.09
C ILE A 273 9.40 15.05 -16.90
N MET A 274 8.38 15.92 -17.10
CA MET A 274 8.57 17.25 -17.70
C MET A 274 9.14 18.27 -16.71
N GLY A 275 9.47 17.88 -15.48
CA GLY A 275 9.98 18.77 -14.44
C GLY A 275 8.94 19.76 -13.89
N ARG A 276 7.64 19.49 -14.08
CA ARG A 276 6.56 20.37 -13.63
C ARG A 276 5.99 19.92 -12.28
N PRO A 277 5.81 20.83 -11.32
CA PRO A 277 5.19 20.50 -10.04
C PRO A 277 3.72 20.11 -10.25
N PHE A 278 3.18 19.34 -9.30
CA PHE A 278 1.77 18.90 -9.34
C PHE A 278 0.80 20.04 -8.99
N PHE A 279 1.24 20.96 -8.13
CA PHE A 279 0.53 22.20 -7.76
C PHE A 279 1.45 23.41 -7.82
#